data_9e6455e43e6a1b3c85417c10c7ac228a
#
_entry.id   9e6455e43e6a1b3c85417c10c7ac228a
#
_cell.length_a   1.000
_cell.length_b   1.000
_cell.length_c   1.000
_cell.angle_alpha   90.00
_cell.angle_beta   90.00
_cell.angle_gamma   90.00
#
_symmetry.space_group_name_H-M   'P 1'
#
loop_
_entity.id
_entity.type
_entity.pdbx_description
1 polymer ?
#
loop_
_entity_poly.entity_id
_entity_poly.type
_entity_poly.pdbx_seq_one_letter_code
_entity_poly.pdbx_strand_id
1 'polypeptide(L)'
;MRTAILTDVHANMEALTACVAAAEEGRADRFVCLGDTVGYGANPNEACDLIRKRCAFSVLGNHDAAVAGRMDYSYYYAAAREVLDWTAARLTRENLTWLRSLPYTHPEGSVLYGHASPRDPAAFEYVFALEQAEDLVLRTPGELPHLIFIGHSHLQRAFLLGPDVRDVWEEEVRIEDGNKYLCSIGSCGQPRDYDPRSCFGIWDDTTKVVEYHRVPYDADKTARKILDAGLSAHFARRLLHGV
;
A
#
# COMPACT_ATOMS: atom_id res chain seq x y z
N MET A 1 -14.16 -11.43 11.34
CA MET A 1 -13.64 -10.04 11.56
C MET A 1 -13.30 -9.43 10.21
N ARG A 2 -13.77 -8.22 9.98
CA ARG A 2 -13.54 -7.48 8.72
C ARG A 2 -12.39 -6.49 8.89
N THR A 3 -11.29 -6.74 8.22
CA THR A 3 -10.06 -5.91 8.29
C THR A 3 -9.96 -5.05 7.04
N ALA A 4 -10.05 -3.73 7.19
CA ALA A 4 -9.74 -2.80 6.11
C ALA A 4 -8.23 -2.67 5.94
N ILE A 5 -7.76 -2.83 4.71
CA ILE A 5 -6.35 -2.84 4.34
C ILE A 5 -6.08 -1.61 3.48
N LEU A 6 -5.32 -0.67 4.04
CA LEU A 6 -4.83 0.54 3.37
C LEU A 6 -3.39 0.32 2.93
N THR A 7 -2.97 0.94 1.84
CA THR A 7 -1.58 0.90 1.35
C THR A 7 -1.30 2.07 0.43
N ASP A 8 -0.03 2.44 0.29
CA ASP A 8 0.41 3.45 -0.68
C ASP A 8 -0.41 4.75 -0.56
N VAL A 9 -0.48 5.26 0.68
CA VAL A 9 -1.25 6.46 1.04
C VAL A 9 -0.61 7.72 0.46
N HIS A 10 0.73 7.75 0.43
CA HIS A 10 1.52 8.79 -0.19
C HIS A 10 1.10 10.22 0.22
N ALA A 11 0.87 10.44 1.51
CA ALA A 11 0.52 11.75 2.05
C ALA A 11 -0.70 12.42 1.37
N ASN A 12 -1.60 11.62 0.77
CA ASN A 12 -2.85 12.04 0.14
C ASN A 12 -4.02 11.96 1.13
N MET A 13 -4.24 13.04 1.87
CA MET A 13 -5.26 13.07 2.93
C MET A 13 -6.69 12.99 2.40
N GLU A 14 -6.97 13.53 1.22
CA GLU A 14 -8.28 13.47 0.60
C GLU A 14 -8.67 12.02 0.30
N ALA A 15 -7.74 11.27 -0.31
CA ALA A 15 -7.93 9.85 -0.61
C ALA A 15 -8.00 9.00 0.66
N LEU A 16 -7.07 9.21 1.61
CA LEU A 16 -7.04 8.47 2.87
C LEU A 16 -8.34 8.65 3.66
N THR A 17 -8.85 9.88 3.76
CA THR A 17 -10.09 10.17 4.47
C THR A 17 -11.29 9.50 3.80
N ALA A 18 -11.33 9.52 2.46
CA ALA A 18 -12.40 8.86 1.70
C ALA A 18 -12.38 7.33 1.89
N CYS A 19 -11.20 6.70 1.84
CA CYS A 19 -11.06 5.26 2.09
C CYS A 19 -11.47 4.88 3.51
N VAL A 20 -11.06 5.66 4.52
CA VAL A 20 -11.44 5.39 5.92
C VAL A 20 -12.96 5.46 6.08
N ALA A 21 -13.61 6.50 5.54
CA ALA A 21 -15.06 6.65 5.61
C ALA A 21 -15.80 5.49 4.91
N ALA A 22 -15.38 5.13 3.70
CA ALA A 22 -15.98 4.02 2.95
C ALA A 22 -15.78 2.66 3.66
N ALA A 23 -14.62 2.41 4.28
CA ALA A 23 -14.38 1.21 5.04
C ALA A 23 -15.22 1.13 6.31
N GLU A 24 -15.48 2.26 6.99
CA GLU A 24 -16.41 2.34 8.13
C GLU A 24 -17.85 2.05 7.70
N GLU A 25 -18.30 2.61 6.57
CA GLU A 25 -19.61 2.30 5.96
C GLU A 25 -19.70 0.80 5.58
N GLY A 26 -18.59 0.23 5.08
CA GLY A 26 -18.43 -1.21 4.80
C GLY A 26 -18.29 -2.08 6.06
N ARG A 27 -18.44 -1.51 7.26
CA ARG A 27 -18.38 -2.19 8.56
C ARG A 27 -17.07 -2.91 8.81
N ALA A 28 -15.95 -2.27 8.48
CA ALA A 28 -14.64 -2.77 8.90
C ALA A 28 -14.51 -2.70 10.43
N ASP A 29 -14.11 -3.81 11.04
CA ASP A 29 -13.90 -3.91 12.49
C ASP A 29 -12.58 -3.25 12.90
N ARG A 30 -11.57 -3.27 12.01
CA ARG A 30 -10.25 -2.67 12.23
C ARG A 30 -9.60 -2.24 10.92
N PHE A 31 -8.54 -1.46 11.04
CA PHE A 31 -7.70 -0.99 9.93
C PHE A 31 -6.27 -1.47 10.09
N VAL A 32 -5.60 -1.74 8.97
CA VAL A 32 -4.16 -1.98 8.87
C VAL A 32 -3.58 -1.21 7.70
N CYS A 33 -2.27 -0.88 7.73
CA CYS A 33 -1.61 -0.18 6.64
C CYS A 33 -0.38 -0.95 6.17
N LEU A 34 -0.29 -1.18 4.86
CA LEU A 34 0.82 -1.91 4.25
C LEU A 34 1.99 -1.00 3.83
N GLY A 35 2.10 0.20 4.40
CA GLY A 35 3.23 1.10 4.16
C GLY A 35 3.00 2.12 3.05
N ASP A 36 4.07 2.85 2.75
CA ASP A 36 4.09 4.04 1.91
C ASP A 36 3.05 5.06 2.37
N THR A 37 3.11 5.34 3.67
CA THR A 37 2.29 6.37 4.31
C THR A 37 2.65 7.75 3.79
N VAL A 38 3.95 7.98 3.48
CA VAL A 38 4.48 9.26 3.01
C VAL A 38 5.03 9.20 1.59
N GLY A 39 5.51 10.34 1.09
CA GLY A 39 6.02 10.51 -0.27
C GLY A 39 4.95 11.04 -1.23
N TYR A 40 5.36 11.61 -2.36
CA TYR A 40 4.56 12.22 -3.43
C TYR A 40 3.60 13.35 -3.01
N GLY A 41 2.77 13.13 -2.00
CA GLY A 41 1.73 14.07 -1.57
C GLY A 41 2.23 15.12 -0.57
N ALA A 42 1.35 16.08 -0.26
CA ALA A 42 1.72 17.29 0.49
C ALA A 42 1.37 17.25 2.00
N ASN A 43 0.78 16.16 2.51
CA ASN A 43 0.32 16.07 3.91
C ASN A 43 1.00 14.91 4.67
N PRO A 44 2.34 14.86 4.77
CA PRO A 44 3.02 13.68 5.35
C PRO A 44 2.75 13.48 6.84
N ASN A 45 2.66 14.56 7.63
CA ASN A 45 2.42 14.44 9.07
C ASN A 45 0.99 14.03 9.36
N GLU A 46 0.02 14.66 8.70
CA GLU A 46 -1.41 14.35 8.88
C GLU A 46 -1.72 12.91 8.48
N ALA A 47 -1.07 12.39 7.42
CA ALA A 47 -1.20 11.00 7.03
C ALA A 47 -0.62 10.05 8.09
N CYS A 48 0.60 10.33 8.58
CA CYS A 48 1.21 9.55 9.67
C CYS A 48 0.31 9.55 10.92
N ASP A 49 -0.19 10.71 11.32
CA ASP A 49 -1.02 10.85 12.53
C ASP A 49 -2.33 10.06 12.40
N LEU A 50 -2.97 10.12 11.22
CA LEU A 50 -4.20 9.38 10.99
C LEU A 50 -3.97 7.86 10.96
N ILE A 51 -2.94 7.38 10.26
CA ILE A 51 -2.59 5.95 10.23
C ILE A 51 -2.24 5.44 11.63
N ARG A 52 -1.40 6.14 12.38
CA ARG A 52 -1.05 5.78 13.76
C ARG A 52 -2.26 5.70 14.69
N LYS A 53 -3.24 6.59 14.50
CA LYS A 53 -4.46 6.65 15.30
C LYS A 53 -5.45 5.55 14.94
N ARG A 54 -5.53 5.16 13.65
CA ARG A 54 -6.62 4.32 13.12
C ARG A 54 -6.22 2.87 12.93
N CYS A 55 -4.97 2.60 12.55
CA CYS A 55 -4.52 1.26 12.22
C CYS A 55 -4.03 0.50 13.44
N ALA A 56 -4.42 -0.76 13.53
CA ALA A 56 -3.94 -1.67 14.57
C ALA A 56 -2.43 -1.91 14.45
N PHE A 57 -1.93 -1.92 13.22
CA PHE A 57 -0.51 -1.94 12.89
C PHE A 57 -0.28 -1.30 11.52
N SER A 58 0.98 -0.96 11.25
CA SER A 58 1.47 -0.57 9.93
C SER A 58 2.79 -1.28 9.67
N VAL A 59 3.08 -1.60 8.40
CA VAL A 59 4.41 -2.05 7.97
C VAL A 59 5.11 -0.93 7.22
N LEU A 60 6.41 -1.08 7.01
CA LEU A 60 7.26 -0.08 6.37
C LEU A 60 7.21 -0.23 4.85
N GLY A 61 6.84 0.85 4.13
CA GLY A 61 7.00 0.94 2.69
C GLY A 61 8.37 1.49 2.28
N ASN A 62 8.70 1.46 0.98
CA ASN A 62 10.00 1.94 0.51
C ASN A 62 10.16 3.47 0.63
N HIS A 63 9.09 4.25 0.43
CA HIS A 63 9.12 5.69 0.68
C HIS A 63 9.29 6.00 2.17
N ASP A 64 8.60 5.25 3.04
CA ASP A 64 8.76 5.36 4.49
C ASP A 64 10.19 5.01 4.90
N ALA A 65 10.77 3.93 4.34
CA ALA A 65 12.15 3.50 4.59
C ALA A 65 13.17 4.54 4.14
N ALA A 66 12.96 5.15 2.97
CA ALA A 66 13.82 6.21 2.44
C ALA A 66 13.88 7.40 3.40
N VAL A 67 12.72 7.98 3.77
CA VAL A 67 12.68 9.16 4.67
C VAL A 67 13.12 8.83 6.09
N ALA A 68 12.93 7.57 6.53
CA ALA A 68 13.39 7.06 7.82
C ALA A 68 14.92 6.82 7.89
N GLY A 69 15.64 6.91 6.74
CA GLY A 69 17.06 6.62 6.64
C GLY A 69 17.38 5.12 6.77
N ARG A 70 16.44 4.25 6.40
CA ARG A 70 16.58 2.78 6.42
C ARG A 70 16.81 2.17 5.04
N MET A 71 16.79 2.98 3.98
CA MET A 71 17.05 2.61 2.60
C MET A 71 17.81 3.70 1.87
N ASP A 72 18.79 3.33 1.04
CA ASP A 72 19.40 4.23 0.08
C ASP A 72 18.44 4.44 -1.12
N TYR A 73 18.11 5.70 -1.42
CA TYR A 73 17.28 6.10 -2.56
C TYR A 73 18.03 6.98 -3.56
N SER A 74 19.35 7.01 -3.50
CA SER A 74 20.19 7.81 -4.40
C SER A 74 19.99 7.46 -5.87
N TYR A 75 19.58 6.23 -6.17
CA TYR A 75 19.28 5.71 -7.52
C TYR A 75 17.88 6.07 -8.03
N TYR A 76 17.02 6.67 -7.20
CA TYR A 76 15.71 7.11 -7.66
C TYR A 76 15.83 8.27 -8.65
N TYR A 77 14.85 8.44 -9.56
CA TYR A 77 14.84 9.60 -10.46
C TYR A 77 14.67 10.90 -9.68
N ALA A 78 15.15 12.02 -10.27
CA ALA A 78 15.34 13.29 -9.56
C ALA A 78 14.10 13.76 -8.80
N ALA A 79 12.90 13.77 -9.45
CA ALA A 79 11.69 14.24 -8.79
C ALA A 79 11.27 13.35 -7.60
N ALA A 80 11.53 12.03 -7.66
CA ALA A 80 11.27 11.16 -6.52
C ALA A 80 12.21 11.44 -5.36
N ARG A 81 13.50 11.70 -5.62
CA ARG A 81 14.44 12.13 -4.56
C ARG A 81 14.02 13.44 -3.94
N GLU A 82 13.71 14.45 -4.77
CA GLU A 82 13.28 15.76 -4.31
C GLU A 82 12.06 15.69 -3.37
N VAL A 83 11.05 14.87 -3.69
CA VAL A 83 9.87 14.74 -2.82
C VAL A 83 10.19 14.00 -1.54
N LEU A 84 11.11 13.02 -1.56
CA LEU A 84 11.55 12.32 -0.35
C LEU A 84 12.35 13.25 0.57
N ASP A 85 13.27 14.05 0.03
CA ASP A 85 14.02 15.08 0.76
C ASP A 85 13.08 16.14 1.34
N TRP A 86 12.10 16.60 0.53
CA TRP A 86 11.07 17.54 0.96
C TRP A 86 10.23 16.97 2.12
N THR A 87 9.86 15.69 2.04
CA THR A 87 9.09 14.97 3.06
C THR A 87 9.91 14.83 4.34
N ALA A 88 11.16 14.35 4.24
CA ALA A 88 12.04 14.16 5.39
C ALA A 88 12.28 15.46 6.16
N ALA A 89 12.42 16.61 5.45
CA ALA A 89 12.60 17.93 6.06
C ALA A 89 11.35 18.46 6.80
N ARG A 90 10.17 17.90 6.56
CA ARG A 90 8.87 18.36 7.11
C ARG A 90 8.27 17.43 8.16
N LEU A 91 8.70 16.17 8.18
CA LEU A 91 8.23 15.23 9.19
C LEU A 91 8.58 15.74 10.61
N THR A 92 7.59 15.65 11.48
CA THR A 92 7.83 15.84 12.91
C THR A 92 8.77 14.77 13.44
N ARG A 93 9.51 15.06 14.51
CA ARG A 93 10.38 14.07 15.17
C ARG A 93 9.60 12.83 15.60
N GLU A 94 8.35 13.01 16.03
CA GLU A 94 7.48 11.92 16.44
C GLU A 94 7.14 11.00 15.28
N ASN A 95 6.70 11.54 14.13
CA ASN A 95 6.36 10.78 12.96
C ASN A 95 7.59 10.09 12.33
N LEU A 96 8.72 10.77 12.31
CA LEU A 96 9.98 10.16 11.87
C LEU A 96 10.40 8.98 12.78
N THR A 97 10.23 9.13 14.09
CA THR A 97 10.55 8.05 15.05
C THR A 97 9.61 6.87 14.85
N TRP A 98 8.32 7.14 14.61
CA TRP A 98 7.34 6.09 14.32
C TRP A 98 7.68 5.34 13.02
N LEU A 99 7.95 6.03 11.90
CA LEU A 99 8.36 5.39 10.64
C LEU A 99 9.61 4.51 10.83
N ARG A 100 10.59 4.97 11.61
CA ARG A 100 11.80 4.19 11.94
C ARG A 100 11.51 2.91 12.72
N SER A 101 10.43 2.86 13.47
CA SER A 101 10.06 1.71 14.29
C SER A 101 9.24 0.65 13.54
N LEU A 102 8.73 0.96 12.34
CA LEU A 102 7.87 0.06 11.60
C LEU A 102 8.61 -1.21 11.15
N PRO A 103 7.99 -2.39 11.27
CA PRO A 103 8.53 -3.63 10.71
C PRO A 103 8.34 -3.67 9.20
N TYR A 104 9.11 -4.48 8.50
CA TYR A 104 8.93 -4.73 7.06
C TYR A 104 7.72 -5.61 6.77
N THR A 105 7.39 -6.51 7.68
CA THR A 105 6.23 -7.41 7.57
C THR A 105 5.56 -7.60 8.93
N HIS A 106 4.29 -7.99 8.91
CA HIS A 106 3.53 -8.35 10.09
C HIS A 106 2.83 -9.70 9.87
N PRO A 107 3.28 -10.80 10.48
CA PRO A 107 2.60 -12.08 10.43
C PRO A 107 1.45 -12.13 11.44
N GLU A 108 0.30 -12.69 11.04
CA GLU A 108 -0.87 -12.89 11.90
C GLU A 108 -1.54 -14.23 11.56
N GLY A 109 -1.22 -15.28 12.34
CA GLY A 109 -1.65 -16.65 12.05
C GLY A 109 -1.10 -17.14 10.69
N SER A 110 -1.97 -17.46 9.77
CA SER A 110 -1.62 -17.90 8.41
C SER A 110 -1.58 -16.76 7.39
N VAL A 111 -1.75 -15.51 7.83
CA VAL A 111 -1.75 -14.30 6.99
C VAL A 111 -0.45 -13.53 7.19
N LEU A 112 0.14 -13.07 6.11
CA LEU A 112 1.29 -12.16 6.12
C LEU A 112 0.90 -10.83 5.48
N TYR A 113 1.19 -9.75 6.18
CA TYR A 113 1.06 -8.38 5.68
C TYR A 113 2.46 -7.83 5.40
N GLY A 114 2.68 -7.35 4.20
CA GLY A 114 3.93 -6.72 3.77
C GLY A 114 3.67 -5.59 2.80
N HIS A 115 4.70 -4.79 2.51
CA HIS A 115 4.55 -3.74 1.49
C HIS A 115 4.78 -4.28 0.08
N ALA A 116 5.79 -5.12 -0.09
CA ALA A 116 6.24 -5.67 -1.37
C ALA A 116 6.41 -7.20 -1.27
N SER A 117 7.23 -7.80 -2.14
CA SER A 117 7.52 -9.23 -2.13
C SER A 117 7.89 -9.74 -0.73
N PRO A 118 7.30 -10.85 -0.26
CA PRO A 118 7.58 -11.41 1.06
C PRO A 118 8.95 -12.11 1.14
N ARG A 119 9.62 -12.38 0.01
CA ARG A 119 10.90 -13.13 -0.05
C ARG A 119 12.06 -12.36 0.60
N ASP A 120 12.22 -11.10 0.23
CA ASP A 120 13.17 -10.15 0.82
C ASP A 120 12.45 -8.81 1.01
N PRO A 121 11.73 -8.64 2.12
CA PRO A 121 10.88 -7.47 2.30
C PRO A 121 11.62 -6.14 2.30
N ALA A 122 12.93 -6.13 2.61
CA ALA A 122 13.75 -4.93 2.60
C ALA A 122 14.24 -4.54 1.20
N ALA A 123 14.19 -5.45 0.23
CA ALA A 123 14.52 -5.16 -1.17
C ALA A 123 13.37 -4.50 -1.92
N PHE A 124 12.14 -4.56 -1.41
CA PHE A 124 10.94 -4.00 -2.03
C PHE A 124 10.75 -4.44 -3.48
N GLU A 125 10.97 -5.74 -3.75
CA GLU A 125 10.74 -6.30 -5.09
C GLU A 125 9.25 -6.28 -5.44
N TYR A 126 8.93 -5.90 -6.68
CA TYR A 126 7.56 -5.85 -7.17
C TYR A 126 6.98 -7.25 -7.44
N VAL A 127 5.69 -7.42 -7.14
CA VAL A 127 4.87 -8.55 -7.60
C VAL A 127 3.54 -8.00 -8.12
N PHE A 128 3.42 -7.85 -9.45
CA PHE A 128 2.20 -7.34 -10.10
C PHE A 128 1.86 -8.06 -11.42
N ALA A 129 2.73 -8.95 -11.88
CA ALA A 129 2.54 -9.75 -13.08
C ALA A 129 2.72 -11.24 -12.75
N LEU A 130 2.20 -12.10 -13.64
CA LEU A 130 2.20 -13.53 -13.43
C LEU A 130 3.63 -14.08 -13.29
N GLU A 131 4.55 -13.61 -14.11
CA GLU A 131 5.96 -14.04 -14.12
C GLU A 131 6.65 -13.74 -12.78
N GLN A 132 6.31 -12.64 -12.14
CA GLN A 132 6.86 -12.30 -10.81
C GLN A 132 6.26 -13.16 -9.70
N ALA A 133 4.99 -13.54 -9.80
CA ALA A 133 4.36 -14.47 -8.88
C ALA A 133 4.90 -15.90 -9.05
N GLU A 134 5.19 -16.33 -10.28
CA GLU A 134 5.87 -17.59 -10.59
C GLU A 134 7.29 -17.62 -10.03
N ASP A 135 8.07 -16.54 -10.23
CA ASP A 135 9.43 -16.41 -9.67
C ASP A 135 9.42 -16.46 -8.15
N LEU A 136 8.43 -15.81 -7.50
CA LEU A 136 8.26 -15.86 -6.06
C LEU A 136 8.04 -17.31 -5.57
N VAL A 137 7.14 -18.07 -6.20
CA VAL A 137 6.89 -19.49 -5.85
C VAL A 137 8.12 -20.34 -6.05
N LEU A 138 8.81 -20.17 -7.19
CA LEU A 138 10.01 -20.92 -7.53
C LEU A 138 11.14 -20.72 -6.51
N ARG A 139 11.32 -19.49 -6.02
CA ARG A 139 12.43 -19.13 -5.11
C ARG A 139 12.10 -19.28 -3.63
N THR A 140 10.83 -19.56 -3.29
CA THR A 140 10.40 -19.79 -1.90
C THR A 140 9.59 -21.09 -1.75
N PRO A 141 10.17 -22.25 -2.12
CA PRO A 141 9.42 -23.51 -2.14
C PRO A 141 8.96 -23.90 -0.72
N GLY A 142 7.64 -24.01 -0.55
CA GLY A 142 7.00 -24.47 0.70
C GLY A 142 6.91 -23.44 1.83
N GLU A 143 7.58 -22.29 1.74
CA GLU A 143 7.69 -21.32 2.85
C GLU A 143 6.60 -20.23 2.85
N LEU A 144 5.88 -20.05 1.73
CA LEU A 144 4.87 -18.99 1.62
C LEU A 144 3.66 -19.27 2.53
N PRO A 145 3.16 -18.25 3.26
CA PRO A 145 1.94 -18.37 4.05
C PRO A 145 0.70 -18.59 3.17
N HIS A 146 -0.41 -18.93 3.82
CA HIS A 146 -1.67 -19.20 3.14
C HIS A 146 -2.22 -17.95 2.41
N LEU A 147 -2.11 -16.77 3.03
CA LEU A 147 -2.58 -15.52 2.46
C LEU A 147 -1.53 -14.42 2.67
N ILE A 148 -1.22 -13.69 1.61
CA ILE A 148 -0.25 -12.59 1.63
C ILE A 148 -0.92 -11.35 1.08
N PHE A 149 -0.88 -10.26 1.84
CA PHE A 149 -1.32 -8.94 1.40
C PHE A 149 -0.12 -8.04 1.15
N ILE A 150 -0.11 -7.39 -0.02
CA ILE A 150 0.92 -6.42 -0.42
C ILE A 150 0.30 -5.15 -1.05
N GLY A 151 1.13 -4.11 -1.20
CA GLY A 151 0.87 -2.88 -1.96
C GLY A 151 1.92 -2.67 -3.04
N HIS A 152 2.65 -1.54 -2.95
CA HIS A 152 3.84 -1.15 -3.70
C HIS A 152 3.65 -0.97 -5.21
N SER A 153 2.97 -1.87 -5.87
CA SER A 153 2.71 -1.79 -7.32
C SER A 153 1.66 -0.74 -7.70
N HIS A 154 0.82 -0.36 -6.75
CA HIS A 154 -0.38 0.47 -6.91
C HIS A 154 -1.44 -0.14 -7.85
N LEU A 155 -1.34 -1.45 -8.11
CA LEU A 155 -2.26 -2.21 -8.96
C LEU A 155 -3.04 -3.20 -8.10
N GLN A 156 -4.34 -3.31 -8.31
CA GLN A 156 -5.13 -4.39 -7.72
C GLN A 156 -4.85 -5.69 -8.49
N ARG A 157 -4.37 -6.72 -7.79
CA ARG A 157 -4.07 -8.04 -8.34
C ARG A 157 -4.32 -9.13 -7.29
N ALA A 158 -4.62 -10.32 -7.75
CA ALA A 158 -4.67 -11.50 -6.90
C ALA A 158 -4.10 -12.70 -7.64
N PHE A 159 -3.18 -13.41 -7.02
CA PHE A 159 -2.56 -14.61 -7.58
C PHE A 159 -2.84 -15.81 -6.68
N LEU A 160 -3.31 -16.90 -7.29
CA LEU A 160 -3.27 -18.21 -6.69
C LEU A 160 -1.85 -18.76 -6.85
N LEU A 161 -1.18 -19.04 -5.73
CA LEU A 161 0.21 -19.48 -5.69
C LEU A 161 0.28 -20.99 -5.52
N GLY A 162 0.89 -21.68 -6.48
CA GLY A 162 1.02 -23.13 -6.48
C GLY A 162 1.93 -23.60 -7.59
N PRO A 163 1.94 -24.91 -7.92
CA PRO A 163 2.69 -25.41 -9.07
C PRO A 163 2.27 -24.81 -10.41
N ASP A 164 1.02 -24.36 -10.49
CA ASP A 164 0.42 -23.62 -11.60
C ASP A 164 -0.09 -22.30 -11.04
N VAL A 165 0.71 -21.24 -11.16
CA VAL A 165 0.35 -19.89 -10.68
C VAL A 165 -0.67 -19.28 -11.62
N ARG A 166 -1.71 -18.69 -11.08
CA ARG A 166 -2.79 -18.08 -11.88
C ARG A 166 -3.16 -16.71 -11.36
N ASP A 167 -3.42 -15.77 -12.26
CA ASP A 167 -4.12 -14.52 -11.94
C ASP A 167 -5.60 -14.86 -11.70
N VAL A 168 -6.09 -14.53 -10.52
CA VAL A 168 -7.45 -14.81 -10.04
C VAL A 168 -8.14 -13.54 -9.56
N TRP A 169 -7.63 -12.37 -9.96
CA TRP A 169 -8.18 -11.11 -9.52
C TRP A 169 -9.59 -10.87 -10.05
N GLU A 170 -10.49 -10.57 -9.12
CA GLU A 170 -11.85 -10.08 -9.32
C GLU A 170 -12.16 -9.06 -8.21
N GLU A 171 -13.28 -8.35 -8.29
CA GLU A 171 -13.71 -7.40 -7.23
C GLU A 171 -13.88 -8.10 -5.87
N GLU A 172 -14.20 -9.40 -5.88
CA GLU A 172 -14.26 -10.28 -4.70
C GLU A 172 -13.47 -11.56 -4.98
N VAL A 173 -12.45 -11.83 -4.18
CA VAL A 173 -11.63 -13.05 -4.30
C VAL A 173 -11.88 -13.96 -3.11
N ARG A 174 -12.39 -15.14 -3.36
CA ARG A 174 -12.60 -16.18 -2.34
C ARG A 174 -11.29 -16.91 -2.07
N ILE A 175 -10.91 -16.96 -0.81
CA ILE A 175 -9.71 -17.65 -0.31
C ILE A 175 -10.11 -19.06 0.15
N GLU A 176 -9.68 -20.06 -0.59
CA GLU A 176 -9.99 -21.47 -0.32
C GLU A 176 -8.91 -22.10 0.56
N ASP A 177 -9.34 -22.91 1.53
CA ASP A 177 -8.42 -23.64 2.41
C ASP A 177 -7.52 -24.59 1.61
N GLY A 178 -6.25 -24.71 2.02
CA GLY A 178 -5.26 -25.55 1.36
C GLY A 178 -4.55 -24.90 0.17
N ASN A 179 -5.03 -23.78 -0.33
CA ASN A 179 -4.39 -22.98 -1.36
C ASN A 179 -3.57 -21.84 -0.76
N LYS A 180 -2.69 -21.21 -1.56
CA LYS A 180 -1.94 -20.02 -1.16
C LYS A 180 -2.27 -18.87 -2.10
N TYR A 181 -2.41 -17.67 -1.54
CA TYR A 181 -2.78 -16.47 -2.30
C TYR A 181 -1.87 -15.31 -1.99
N LEU A 182 -1.61 -14.49 -3.02
CA LEU A 182 -1.02 -13.16 -2.88
C LEU A 182 -2.00 -12.14 -3.45
N CYS A 183 -2.40 -11.18 -2.61
CA CYS A 183 -3.34 -10.12 -2.94
C CYS A 183 -2.65 -8.76 -2.85
N SER A 184 -2.47 -8.10 -3.99
CA SER A 184 -2.04 -6.70 -4.07
C SER A 184 -3.27 -5.79 -4.04
N ILE A 185 -3.32 -4.89 -3.05
CA ILE A 185 -4.52 -4.12 -2.74
C ILE A 185 -4.71 -2.90 -3.65
N GLY A 186 -3.68 -2.50 -4.37
CA GLY A 186 -3.69 -1.28 -5.16
C GLY A 186 -3.07 -0.12 -4.41
N SER A 187 -3.62 1.09 -4.53
CA SER A 187 -3.11 2.27 -3.83
C SER A 187 -4.23 3.17 -3.35
N CYS A 188 -4.16 3.56 -2.10
CA CYS A 188 -5.04 4.59 -1.54
C CYS A 188 -4.74 5.95 -2.17
N GLY A 189 -3.48 6.37 -2.17
CA GLY A 189 -3.08 7.73 -2.50
C GLY A 189 -2.73 8.02 -3.95
N GLN A 190 -2.31 7.00 -4.73
CA GLN A 190 -1.84 7.17 -6.11
C GLN A 190 -2.06 5.91 -6.96
N PRO A 191 -3.31 5.53 -7.31
CA PRO A 191 -3.59 4.41 -8.22
C PRO A 191 -2.88 4.55 -9.56
N ARG A 192 -2.48 3.40 -10.18
CA ARG A 192 -1.70 3.38 -11.44
C ARG A 192 -2.28 2.44 -12.50
N ASP A 193 -3.58 2.26 -12.50
CA ASP A 193 -4.32 1.35 -13.40
C ASP A 193 -5.34 2.08 -14.26
N TYR A 194 -5.10 3.39 -14.52
CA TYR A 194 -5.94 4.30 -15.31
C TYR A 194 -7.31 4.61 -14.68
N ASP A 195 -7.52 4.21 -13.42
CA ASP A 195 -8.67 4.63 -12.63
C ASP A 195 -8.19 5.56 -11.50
N PRO A 196 -8.55 6.87 -11.52
CA PRO A 196 -8.09 7.81 -10.51
C PRO A 196 -8.73 7.63 -9.14
N ARG A 197 -9.75 6.76 -9.01
CA ARG A 197 -10.39 6.49 -7.72
C ARG A 197 -9.43 5.79 -6.77
N SER A 198 -9.40 6.23 -5.53
CA SER A 198 -8.64 5.60 -4.45
C SER A 198 -9.01 4.14 -4.25
N CYS A 199 -8.06 3.30 -3.81
CA CYS A 199 -8.29 1.87 -3.56
C CYS A 199 -8.04 1.52 -2.10
N PHE A 200 -8.80 0.54 -1.62
CA PHE A 200 -8.51 -0.21 -0.40
C PHE A 200 -9.12 -1.62 -0.50
N GLY A 201 -8.69 -2.53 0.36
CA GLY A 201 -9.29 -3.87 0.45
C GLY A 201 -10.00 -4.09 1.78
N ILE A 202 -10.94 -5.05 1.81
CA ILE A 202 -11.47 -5.62 3.05
C ILE A 202 -11.23 -7.12 3.04
N TRP A 203 -10.54 -7.62 4.05
CA TRP A 203 -10.43 -9.04 4.34
C TRP A 203 -11.45 -9.46 5.39
N ASP A 204 -12.41 -10.30 5.01
CA ASP A 204 -13.34 -10.92 5.94
C ASP A 204 -12.90 -12.35 6.24
N ASP A 205 -12.37 -12.57 7.44
CA ASP A 205 -11.85 -13.88 7.87
C ASP A 205 -12.95 -14.91 8.14
N THR A 206 -14.20 -14.48 8.26
CA THR A 206 -15.35 -15.34 8.49
C THR A 206 -15.88 -15.93 7.18
N THR A 207 -16.03 -15.07 6.16
CA THR A 207 -16.50 -15.50 4.82
C THR A 207 -15.38 -15.98 3.91
N LYS A 208 -14.11 -15.75 4.31
CA LYS A 208 -12.90 -16.02 3.52
C LYS A 208 -12.90 -15.28 2.18
N VAL A 209 -13.31 -14.01 2.18
CA VAL A 209 -13.37 -13.17 0.97
C VAL A 209 -12.49 -11.95 1.15
N VAL A 210 -11.71 -11.63 0.12
CA VAL A 210 -11.03 -10.34 -0.07
C VAL A 210 -11.86 -9.50 -1.01
N GLU A 211 -12.38 -8.37 -0.54
CA GLU A 211 -13.14 -7.40 -1.32
C GLU A 211 -12.22 -6.27 -1.75
N TYR A 212 -12.25 -5.87 -3.02
CA TYR A 212 -11.51 -4.74 -3.57
C TYR A 212 -12.45 -3.55 -3.80
N HIS A 213 -12.13 -2.40 -3.22
CA HIS A 213 -12.99 -1.22 -3.26
C HIS A 213 -12.33 -0.06 -4.00
N ARG A 214 -13.16 0.72 -4.72
CA ARG A 214 -12.79 1.97 -5.38
C ARG A 214 -13.63 3.12 -4.84
N VAL A 215 -12.96 4.18 -4.42
CA VAL A 215 -13.61 5.32 -3.76
C VAL A 215 -13.24 6.62 -4.46
N PRO A 216 -14.22 7.41 -4.93
CA PRO A 216 -13.95 8.73 -5.43
C PRO A 216 -13.47 9.66 -4.31
N TYR A 217 -12.53 10.54 -4.62
CA TYR A 217 -12.04 11.58 -3.72
C TYR A 217 -11.74 12.87 -4.49
N ASP A 218 -11.47 13.97 -3.81
CA ASP A 218 -11.15 15.26 -4.44
C ASP A 218 -9.68 15.28 -4.91
N ALA A 219 -9.42 14.64 -6.06
CA ALA A 219 -8.09 14.58 -6.67
C ALA A 219 -7.58 15.97 -7.09
N ASP A 220 -8.46 16.88 -7.51
CA ASP A 220 -8.11 18.27 -7.86
C ASP A 220 -7.57 19.03 -6.64
N LYS A 221 -8.17 18.84 -5.48
CA LYS A 221 -7.71 19.45 -4.23
C LYS A 221 -6.35 18.91 -3.83
N THR A 222 -6.12 17.60 -3.93
CA THR A 222 -4.81 17.00 -3.67
C THR A 222 -3.77 17.51 -4.67
N ALA A 223 -4.10 17.58 -5.96
CA ALA A 223 -3.22 18.10 -7.00
C ALA A 223 -2.80 19.57 -6.72
N ARG A 224 -3.76 20.43 -6.34
CA ARG A 224 -3.47 21.81 -5.94
C ARG A 224 -2.50 21.87 -4.75
N LYS A 225 -2.71 21.07 -3.70
CA LYS A 225 -1.81 21.01 -2.54
C LYS A 225 -0.38 20.63 -2.91
N ILE A 226 -0.23 19.67 -3.84
CA ILE A 226 1.09 19.25 -4.35
C ILE A 226 1.78 20.44 -5.04
N LEU A 227 1.05 21.17 -5.90
CA LEU A 227 1.59 22.34 -6.60
C LEU A 227 1.92 23.49 -5.63
N ASP A 228 1.04 23.78 -4.69
CA ASP A 228 1.22 24.84 -3.67
C ASP A 228 2.41 24.54 -2.74
N ALA A 229 2.71 23.26 -2.53
CA ALA A 229 3.88 22.81 -1.78
C ALA A 229 5.22 22.95 -2.58
N GLY A 230 5.15 23.34 -3.84
CA GLY A 230 6.31 23.43 -4.74
C GLY A 230 6.83 22.08 -5.22
N LEU A 231 6.03 21.02 -5.09
CA LEU A 231 6.38 19.69 -5.56
C LEU A 231 6.14 19.55 -7.08
N SER A 232 6.71 18.51 -7.68
CA SER A 232 6.62 18.31 -9.12
C SER A 232 5.18 18.19 -9.62
N ALA A 233 4.82 18.98 -10.63
CA ALA A 233 3.53 18.91 -11.31
C ALA A 233 3.26 17.53 -11.93
N HIS A 234 4.29 16.71 -12.13
CA HIS A 234 4.15 15.33 -12.56
C HIS A 234 3.29 14.52 -11.57
N PHE A 235 3.55 14.64 -10.26
CA PHE A 235 2.79 13.93 -9.23
C PHE A 235 1.33 14.41 -9.16
N ALA A 236 1.08 15.72 -9.31
CA ALA A 236 -0.26 16.25 -9.35
C ALA A 236 -1.08 15.71 -10.54
N ARG A 237 -0.48 15.69 -11.76
CA ARG A 237 -1.16 15.18 -12.96
C ARG A 237 -1.47 13.68 -12.90
N ARG A 238 -0.60 12.88 -12.30
CA ARG A 238 -0.82 11.43 -12.15
C ARG A 238 -2.11 11.10 -11.42
N LEU A 239 -2.46 11.86 -10.40
CA LEU A 239 -3.68 11.65 -9.61
C LEU A 239 -4.96 11.81 -10.44
N LEU A 240 -4.95 12.71 -11.41
CA LEU A 240 -6.12 13.00 -12.24
C LEU A 240 -6.36 11.91 -13.31
N HIS A 241 -5.37 11.10 -13.59
CA HIS A 241 -5.42 10.07 -14.65
C HIS A 241 -5.23 8.64 -14.14
N GLY A 242 -4.91 8.46 -12.85
CA GLY A 242 -4.64 7.12 -12.29
C GLY A 242 -3.40 6.44 -12.89
N VAL A 243 -2.26 7.19 -13.06
CA VAL A 243 -1.03 6.71 -13.72
C VAL A 243 0.23 6.96 -12.89
#